data_076386def9dc7cfe718b776284782fd3
#
_entry.id   076386def9dc7cfe718b776284782fd3
#
_cell.length_a   1.000
_cell.length_b   1.000
_cell.length_c   1.000
_cell.angle_alpha   90.00
_cell.angle_beta   90.00
_cell.angle_gamma   90.00
#
_symmetry.space_group_name_H-M   'P 1'
#
loop_
_entity.id
_entity.type
_entity.pdbx_description
1 polymer ?
#
loop_
_entity_poly.entity_id
_entity_poly.type
_entity_poly.pdbx_seq_one_letter_code
_entity_poly.pdbx_strand_id
1 'polypeptide(L)'
;MISQLDPANNVNDINSGATNSTSGIRTINRTDLRHPLGVQVLLVELKEQKQVIDQAARIAEVFIFNYQTGKSELNLVDVEHNQLISKREINSVHLPLSEQEIEYSKALIWNNTEFAEQIQAEYENLISSVSNTNSSNVSDKLQTQISIWVPNSNVERQSEICMQNRCALISVFTEDNYNFSIEPVINLMSGQIYFDLVR
;
A
#
# COMPACT_ATOMS: atom_id res chain seq x y z
N MET A 1 64.73 2.08 22.00
CA MET A 1 64.17 2.96 23.00
C MET A 1 62.64 2.87 22.76
N ILE A 2 61.94 1.94 23.44
CA ILE A 2 61.35 2.07 24.77
C ILE A 2 60.62 3.43 24.83
N SER A 3 59.33 3.52 24.95
CA SER A 3 58.44 3.17 26.05
C SER A 3 57.01 3.23 25.59
N GLN A 4 56.20 2.27 25.89
CA GLN A 4 55.26 2.07 27.01
C GLN A 4 53.93 2.77 26.74
N LEU A 5 52.82 1.99 26.51
CA LEU A 5 51.96 1.33 27.50
C LEU A 5 51.42 2.29 28.56
N ASP A 6 50.12 2.44 28.72
CA ASP A 6 49.30 1.56 29.48
C ASP A 6 47.82 1.98 29.54
N PRO A 7 46.97 1.20 30.20
CA PRO A 7 45.64 0.82 29.71
C PRO A 7 44.49 1.20 30.68
N ALA A 8 43.31 0.76 30.29
CA ALA A 8 42.17 0.36 31.14
C ALA A 8 41.52 1.36 32.11
N ASN A 9 40.20 1.39 31.97
CA ASN A 9 39.23 1.13 33.03
C ASN A 9 37.83 1.09 32.34
N ASN A 10 37.22 0.03 32.20
CA ASN A 10 36.42 -0.91 32.97
C ASN A 10 35.74 -0.30 34.19
N VAL A 11 34.44 -0.03 34.09
CA VAL A 11 33.50 -0.20 35.19
C VAL A 11 32.11 -0.53 34.61
N ASN A 12 31.66 -1.74 34.95
CA ASN A 12 30.29 -2.18 34.97
C ASN A 12 29.46 -1.31 35.89
N ASP A 13 28.24 -1.00 35.49
CA ASP A 13 27.16 -0.92 36.46
C ASP A 13 25.87 -1.48 35.87
N ILE A 14 25.54 -2.61 36.45
CA ILE A 14 24.22 -3.27 36.38
C ILE A 14 23.36 -2.53 37.39
N ASN A 15 22.24 -1.97 36.93
CA ASN A 15 21.14 -1.73 37.84
C ASN A 15 19.80 -2.09 37.21
N SER A 16 19.24 -3.14 37.74
CA SER A 16 17.89 -3.62 37.59
C SER A 16 16.91 -2.68 38.29
N GLY A 17 15.79 -2.37 37.67
CA GLY A 17 14.69 -1.66 38.34
C GLY A 17 13.49 -1.40 37.49
N ALA A 18 12.55 -2.33 37.52
CA ALA A 18 11.07 -2.19 37.57
C ALA A 18 10.36 -1.19 36.66
N THR A 19 9.57 -1.75 35.75
CA THR A 19 8.16 -1.44 35.44
C THR A 19 7.64 -0.02 35.65
N ASN A 20 7.30 0.64 34.51
CA ASN A 20 6.08 1.40 34.44
C ASN A 20 5.64 1.51 32.96
N SER A 21 4.52 0.85 32.67
CA SER A 21 3.75 0.99 31.45
C SER A 21 3.15 2.38 31.42
N THR A 22 3.73 3.27 30.67
CA THR A 22 3.08 4.51 30.30
C THR A 22 3.04 4.54 28.78
N SER A 23 1.85 4.52 28.23
CA SER A 23 1.56 4.68 26.80
C SER A 23 2.17 6.00 26.32
N GLY A 24 3.42 5.92 25.93
CA GLY A 24 4.13 7.02 25.29
C GLY A 24 3.66 7.15 23.86
N ILE A 25 2.84 8.12 23.60
CA ILE A 25 2.67 8.69 22.26
C ILE A 25 4.07 9.07 21.81
N ARG A 26 4.68 8.23 20.96
CA ARG A 26 5.93 8.59 20.30
C ARG A 26 5.64 9.78 19.40
N THR A 27 6.06 10.94 19.80
CA THR A 27 6.13 12.12 18.95
C THR A 27 7.10 11.76 17.82
N ILE A 28 6.55 11.44 16.65
CA ILE A 28 7.34 11.19 15.45
C ILE A 28 7.96 12.53 15.08
N ASN A 29 9.28 12.63 15.25
CA ASN A 29 10.03 13.78 14.79
C ASN A 29 9.79 13.95 13.27
N ARG A 30 9.34 15.13 12.88
CA ARG A 30 8.88 15.52 11.54
C ARG A 30 9.94 15.42 10.42
N THR A 31 11.12 14.91 10.70
CA THR A 31 12.27 14.83 9.78
C THR A 31 12.42 13.52 9.01
N ASP A 32 11.61 12.48 9.31
CA ASP A 32 11.63 11.20 8.60
C ASP A 32 10.27 10.86 7.96
N LEU A 33 9.65 11.84 7.32
CA LEU A 33 8.38 11.67 6.60
C LEU A 33 8.62 10.99 5.24
N ARG A 34 9.26 9.83 5.23
CA ARG A 34 9.24 8.97 4.05
C ARG A 34 7.89 8.28 4.00
N HIS A 35 7.21 8.41 2.88
CA HIS A 35 5.97 7.66 2.66
C HIS A 35 6.26 6.16 2.83
N PRO A 36 5.43 5.39 3.55
CA PRO A 36 5.71 3.98 3.87
C PRO A 36 5.87 3.11 2.63
N LEU A 37 5.21 3.44 1.53
CA LEU A 37 5.31 2.70 0.27
C LEU A 37 6.57 3.04 -0.53
N GLY A 38 7.22 4.19 -0.32
CA GLY A 38 8.44 4.56 -1.03
C GLY A 38 8.29 4.57 -2.56
N VAL A 39 9.10 3.76 -3.24
CA VAL A 39 9.04 3.58 -4.70
C VAL A 39 8.45 2.21 -5.01
N GLN A 40 7.40 2.17 -5.83
CA GLN A 40 6.71 0.96 -6.23
C GLN A 40 6.92 0.65 -7.71
N VAL A 41 7.25 -0.60 -8.01
CA VAL A 41 7.16 -1.14 -9.37
C VAL A 41 5.73 -1.64 -9.56
N LEU A 42 5.02 -1.04 -10.52
CA LEU A 42 3.60 -1.30 -10.72
C LEU A 42 3.32 -2.33 -11.81
N LEU A 43 4.13 -2.28 -12.87
CA LEU A 43 3.96 -3.13 -14.04
C LEU A 43 5.30 -3.33 -14.73
N VAL A 44 5.53 -4.53 -15.22
CA VAL A 44 6.68 -4.86 -16.07
C VAL A 44 6.17 -5.59 -17.30
N GLU A 45 6.41 -5.03 -18.47
CA GLU A 45 6.01 -5.60 -19.75
C GLU A 45 7.22 -5.82 -20.66
N LEU A 46 7.33 -7.01 -21.23
CA LEU A 46 8.33 -7.26 -22.27
C LEU A 46 7.84 -6.70 -23.59
N LYS A 47 8.66 -5.85 -24.24
CA LYS A 47 8.41 -5.43 -25.60
C LYS A 47 8.86 -6.51 -26.56
N GLU A 48 7.93 -7.04 -27.34
CA GLU A 48 8.28 -7.81 -28.54
C GLU A 48 8.80 -6.84 -29.60
N GLN A 49 10.13 -6.86 -29.82
CA GLN A 49 10.66 -6.21 -31.01
C GLN A 49 10.36 -7.11 -32.21
N LYS A 50 9.59 -6.59 -33.17
CA LYS A 50 9.48 -7.22 -34.49
C LYS A 50 10.89 -7.31 -35.04
N GLN A 51 11.34 -8.55 -35.21
CA GLN A 51 12.67 -8.91 -35.68
C GLN A 51 13.01 -8.15 -36.96
N VAL A 52 14.03 -7.32 -36.89
CA VAL A 52 14.86 -6.99 -38.05
C VAL A 52 16.27 -7.39 -37.67
N ILE A 53 16.64 -8.61 -38.11
CA ILE A 53 17.99 -9.18 -38.15
C ILE A 53 18.72 -9.39 -36.82
N ASP A 54 18.88 -10.67 -36.46
CA ASP A 54 19.93 -11.37 -35.69
C ASP A 54 20.38 -10.94 -34.29
N GLN A 55 19.91 -9.84 -33.72
CA GLN A 55 20.13 -9.52 -32.30
C GLN A 55 18.96 -8.68 -31.78
N ALA A 56 17.84 -9.30 -31.50
CA ALA A 56 16.72 -8.60 -30.84
C ALA A 56 17.01 -8.44 -29.33
N ALA A 57 17.52 -7.29 -28.93
CA ALA A 57 17.63 -6.96 -27.52
C ALA A 57 16.26 -7.12 -26.83
N ARG A 58 16.22 -7.86 -25.71
CA ARG A 58 15.01 -8.04 -24.92
C ARG A 58 14.80 -6.80 -24.06
N ILE A 59 13.83 -5.99 -24.43
CA ILE A 59 13.52 -4.73 -23.73
C ILE A 59 12.29 -4.92 -22.86
N ALA A 60 12.39 -4.52 -21.59
CA ALA A 60 11.26 -4.40 -20.69
C ALA A 60 10.85 -2.93 -20.49
N GLU A 61 9.54 -2.69 -20.47
CA GLU A 61 8.94 -1.46 -19.97
C GLU A 61 8.62 -1.66 -18.49
N VAL A 62 9.21 -0.83 -17.63
CA VAL A 62 9.03 -0.89 -16.18
C VAL A 62 8.33 0.38 -15.74
N PHE A 63 7.08 0.24 -15.28
CA PHE A 63 6.28 1.32 -14.76
C PHE A 63 6.49 1.45 -13.26
N ILE A 64 6.85 2.63 -12.82
CA ILE A 64 7.20 2.92 -11.42
C ILE A 64 6.36 4.09 -10.92
N PHE A 65 5.94 4.03 -9.66
CA PHE A 65 5.38 5.17 -8.94
C PHE A 65 6.23 5.49 -7.72
N ASN A 66 6.58 6.76 -7.55
CA ASN A 66 7.34 7.25 -6.41
C ASN A 66 6.43 8.03 -5.47
N TYR A 67 6.10 7.46 -4.33
CA TYR A 67 5.22 8.05 -3.31
C TYR A 67 5.80 9.28 -2.62
N GLN A 68 7.12 9.48 -2.67
CA GLN A 68 7.73 10.68 -2.09
C GLN A 68 7.55 11.91 -3.00
N THR A 69 7.49 11.69 -4.31
CA THR A 69 7.36 12.77 -5.29
C THR A 69 5.97 12.85 -5.93
N GLY A 70 5.14 11.81 -5.76
CA GLY A 70 3.83 11.68 -6.42
C GLY A 70 3.92 11.48 -7.93
N LYS A 71 5.05 10.99 -8.45
CA LYS A 71 5.33 10.90 -9.88
C LYS A 71 5.39 9.47 -10.37
N SER A 72 4.84 9.27 -11.57
CA SER A 72 4.98 8.02 -12.33
C SER A 72 6.11 8.13 -13.35
N GLU A 73 6.84 7.05 -13.52
CA GLU A 73 7.95 6.95 -14.45
C GLU A 73 7.84 5.67 -15.31
N LEU A 74 8.23 5.78 -16.56
CA LEU A 74 8.44 4.64 -17.44
C LEU A 74 9.93 4.51 -17.71
N ASN A 75 10.48 3.36 -17.35
CA ASN A 75 11.86 2.99 -17.61
C ASN A 75 11.91 1.90 -18.70
N LEU A 76 12.74 2.10 -19.71
CA LEU A 76 13.08 1.06 -20.68
C LEU A 76 14.38 0.40 -20.24
N VAL A 77 14.35 -0.91 -20.08
CA VAL A 77 15.49 -1.70 -19.57
C VAL A 77 15.86 -2.76 -20.58
N ASP A 78 17.14 -2.83 -20.94
CA ASP A 78 17.70 -3.99 -21.62
C ASP A 78 17.86 -5.11 -20.60
N VAL A 79 17.06 -6.16 -20.78
CA VAL A 79 17.00 -7.28 -19.82
C VAL A 79 18.24 -8.16 -19.91
N GLU A 80 18.87 -8.26 -21.09
CA GLU A 80 20.06 -9.10 -21.29
C GLU A 80 21.30 -8.49 -20.65
N HIS A 81 21.44 -7.18 -20.78
CA HIS A 81 22.61 -6.46 -20.26
C HIS A 81 22.36 -5.79 -18.91
N ASN A 82 21.13 -5.89 -18.35
CA ASN A 82 20.71 -5.18 -17.12
C ASN A 82 20.98 -3.67 -17.17
N GLN A 83 20.71 -3.03 -18.31
CA GLN A 83 20.99 -1.63 -18.54
C GLN A 83 19.73 -0.81 -18.71
N LEU A 84 19.68 0.32 -18.04
CA LEU A 84 18.64 1.33 -18.25
C LEU A 84 18.91 2.03 -19.60
N ILE A 85 18.02 1.86 -20.56
CA ILE A 85 18.10 2.51 -21.87
C ILE A 85 17.58 3.94 -21.81
N SER A 86 16.40 4.11 -21.19
CA SER A 86 15.79 5.43 -21.04
C SER A 86 14.85 5.47 -19.85
N LYS A 87 14.64 6.69 -19.35
CA LYS A 87 13.73 6.99 -18.25
C LYS A 87 12.94 8.24 -18.62
N ARG A 88 11.61 8.20 -18.44
CA ARG A 88 10.75 9.35 -18.65
C ARG A 88 9.63 9.41 -17.62
N GLU A 89 9.26 10.61 -17.22
CA GLU A 89 8.06 10.86 -16.43
C GLU A 89 6.80 10.65 -17.29
N ILE A 90 5.77 10.04 -16.70
CA ILE A 90 4.49 9.82 -17.37
C ILE A 90 3.35 10.31 -16.46
N ASN A 91 2.27 10.81 -17.09
CA ASN A 91 1.08 11.25 -16.36
C ASN A 91 0.08 10.10 -16.21
N SER A 92 0.48 9.03 -15.52
CA SER A 92 -0.40 7.89 -15.29
C SER A 92 -0.30 7.44 -13.84
N VAL A 93 -1.37 7.64 -13.11
CA VAL A 93 -1.52 7.20 -11.70
C VAL A 93 -2.43 5.98 -11.58
N HIS A 94 -3.15 5.60 -12.64
CA HIS A 94 -4.15 4.53 -12.64
C HIS A 94 -3.62 3.21 -13.19
N LEU A 95 -2.32 2.95 -12.98
CA LEU A 95 -1.70 1.64 -13.25
C LEU A 95 -2.11 0.62 -12.18
N PRO A 96 -2.02 -0.68 -12.43
CA PRO A 96 -2.32 -1.72 -11.45
C PRO A 96 -1.64 -1.45 -10.10
N LEU A 97 -2.26 -1.94 -9.02
CA LEU A 97 -1.66 -1.86 -7.69
C LEU A 97 -0.53 -2.87 -7.55
N SER A 98 0.56 -2.47 -6.89
CA SER A 98 1.59 -3.39 -6.44
C SER A 98 1.09 -4.22 -5.25
N GLU A 99 1.75 -5.35 -4.97
CA GLU A 99 1.44 -6.16 -3.80
C GLU A 99 1.57 -5.36 -2.48
N GLN A 100 2.58 -4.50 -2.39
CA GLN A 100 2.77 -3.65 -1.20
C GLN A 100 1.66 -2.61 -1.04
N GLU A 101 1.13 -2.05 -2.13
CA GLU A 101 -0.01 -1.14 -2.09
C GLU A 101 -1.29 -1.88 -1.63
N ILE A 102 -1.48 -3.11 -2.07
CA ILE A 102 -2.59 -3.96 -1.64
C ILE A 102 -2.49 -4.25 -0.14
N GLU A 103 -1.34 -4.70 0.34
CA GLU A 103 -1.13 -4.98 1.78
C GLU A 103 -1.24 -3.72 2.65
N TYR A 104 -0.73 -2.60 2.18
CA TYR A 104 -0.90 -1.31 2.85
C TYR A 104 -2.37 -0.91 2.97
N SER A 105 -3.13 -1.09 1.88
CA SER A 105 -4.57 -0.80 1.86
C SER A 105 -5.35 -1.71 2.82
N LYS A 106 -5.03 -3.00 2.86
CA LYS A 106 -5.62 -3.94 3.82
C LYS A 106 -5.35 -3.51 5.25
N ALA A 107 -4.10 -3.17 5.56
CA ALA A 107 -3.73 -2.72 6.89
C ALA A 107 -4.48 -1.46 7.32
N LEU A 108 -4.64 -0.48 6.41
CA LEU A 108 -5.36 0.74 6.70
C LEU A 108 -6.85 0.48 6.96
N ILE A 109 -7.50 -0.30 6.09
CA ILE A 109 -8.95 -0.48 6.18
C ILE A 109 -9.34 -1.33 7.39
N TRP A 110 -8.65 -2.43 7.68
CA TRP A 110 -8.97 -3.29 8.81
C TRP A 110 -8.60 -2.69 10.18
N ASN A 111 -7.73 -1.68 10.21
CA ASN A 111 -7.47 -0.88 11.42
C ASN A 111 -8.42 0.31 11.58
N ASN A 112 -9.33 0.55 10.63
CA ASN A 112 -10.30 1.62 10.70
C ASN A 112 -11.55 1.15 11.48
N THR A 113 -11.84 1.78 12.61
CA THR A 113 -12.94 1.41 13.50
C THR A 113 -14.31 1.56 12.83
N GLU A 114 -14.52 2.67 12.11
CA GLU A 114 -15.79 2.94 11.42
C GLU A 114 -16.10 1.86 10.39
N PHE A 115 -15.09 1.46 9.60
CA PHE A 115 -15.24 0.37 8.64
C PHE A 115 -15.57 -0.96 9.33
N ALA A 116 -14.83 -1.30 10.38
CA ALA A 116 -15.04 -2.55 11.11
C ALA A 116 -16.45 -2.63 11.71
N GLU A 117 -16.95 -1.54 12.29
CA GLU A 117 -18.30 -1.45 12.86
C GLU A 117 -19.38 -1.58 11.77
N GLN A 118 -19.23 -0.94 10.62
CA GLN A 118 -20.19 -1.02 9.52
C GLN A 118 -20.24 -2.44 8.93
N ILE A 119 -19.09 -3.06 8.69
CA ILE A 119 -19.00 -4.45 8.20
C ILE A 119 -19.61 -5.42 9.22
N GLN A 120 -19.30 -5.25 10.50
CA GLN A 120 -19.86 -6.08 11.57
C GLN A 120 -21.39 -5.98 11.60
N ALA A 121 -21.94 -4.79 11.57
CA ALA A 121 -23.38 -4.57 11.61
C ALA A 121 -24.10 -5.17 10.40
N GLU A 122 -23.54 -5.04 9.19
CA GLU A 122 -24.12 -5.62 7.97
C GLU A 122 -24.03 -7.15 8.02
N TYR A 123 -22.91 -7.72 8.48
CA TYR A 123 -22.74 -9.16 8.66
C TYR A 123 -23.72 -9.74 9.68
N GLU A 124 -23.92 -9.10 10.82
CA GLU A 124 -24.88 -9.54 11.85
C GLU A 124 -26.33 -9.54 11.31
N ASN A 125 -26.69 -8.55 10.51
CA ASN A 125 -27.99 -8.53 9.83
C ASN A 125 -28.13 -9.69 8.85
N LEU A 126 -27.08 -10.03 8.11
CA LEU A 126 -27.07 -11.15 7.17
C LEU A 126 -27.25 -12.47 7.90
N ILE A 127 -26.47 -12.76 8.96
CA ILE A 127 -26.55 -14.01 9.69
C ILE A 127 -27.81 -14.15 10.53
N SER A 128 -28.37 -13.06 11.07
CA SER A 128 -29.62 -13.11 11.83
C SER A 128 -30.79 -13.54 10.95
N SER A 129 -30.71 -13.33 9.65
CA SER A 129 -31.69 -13.81 8.67
C SER A 129 -31.53 -15.31 8.35
N VAL A 130 -30.39 -15.94 8.68
CA VAL A 130 -30.03 -17.31 8.26
C VAL A 130 -29.97 -18.33 9.42
N SER A 131 -30.27 -17.95 10.68
CA SER A 131 -30.29 -18.80 11.92
C SER A 131 -28.94 -19.36 12.42
N ASN A 132 -28.65 -19.06 13.69
CA ASN A 132 -27.79 -19.80 14.63
C ASN A 132 -26.36 -20.16 14.17
N THR A 133 -25.46 -19.21 14.13
CA THR A 133 -24.02 -19.51 14.14
C THR A 133 -23.31 -18.67 15.20
N ASN A 134 -22.48 -19.36 16.02
CA ASN A 134 -21.65 -18.77 17.07
C ASN A 134 -20.68 -17.75 16.44
N SER A 135 -20.56 -16.59 17.07
CA SER A 135 -19.65 -15.51 16.67
C SER A 135 -18.18 -15.91 16.81
N SER A 136 -17.59 -16.33 15.72
CA SER A 136 -16.14 -16.25 15.49
C SER A 136 -15.83 -14.90 14.84
N ASN A 137 -14.57 -14.44 14.95
CA ASN A 137 -14.14 -13.17 14.38
C ASN A 137 -14.61 -13.02 12.92
N VAL A 138 -15.38 -11.97 12.65
CA VAL A 138 -16.01 -11.74 11.35
C VAL A 138 -14.96 -11.60 10.24
N SER A 139 -13.84 -10.95 10.52
CA SER A 139 -12.74 -10.76 9.56
C SER A 139 -12.19 -12.05 8.95
N ASP A 140 -12.24 -13.17 9.70
CA ASP A 140 -11.68 -14.44 9.24
C ASP A 140 -12.57 -15.16 8.20
N LYS A 141 -13.82 -14.69 8.07
CA LYS A 141 -14.82 -15.24 7.12
C LYS A 141 -15.05 -14.37 5.92
N LEU A 142 -14.36 -13.24 5.84
CA LEU A 142 -14.54 -12.27 4.78
C LEU A 142 -13.35 -12.26 3.84
N GLN A 143 -13.67 -12.13 2.56
CA GLN A 143 -12.69 -11.91 1.52
C GLN A 143 -12.67 -10.43 1.17
N THR A 144 -11.47 -9.89 0.98
CA THR A 144 -11.27 -8.49 0.62
C THR A 144 -10.59 -8.42 -0.73
N GLN A 145 -11.25 -7.81 -1.69
CA GLN A 145 -10.67 -7.47 -2.98
C GLN A 145 -10.25 -6.00 -2.99
N ILE A 146 -9.05 -5.75 -3.45
CA ILE A 146 -8.50 -4.41 -3.57
C ILE A 146 -8.07 -4.19 -5.02
N SER A 147 -8.58 -3.13 -5.61
CA SER A 147 -8.29 -2.77 -7.00
C SER A 147 -7.93 -1.29 -7.11
N ILE A 148 -7.22 -0.95 -8.19
CA ILE A 148 -7.04 0.47 -8.52
C ILE A 148 -8.40 1.10 -8.79
N TRP A 149 -8.65 2.26 -8.19
CA TRP A 149 -9.86 3.01 -8.45
C TRP A 149 -9.59 4.18 -9.40
N VAL A 150 -10.38 4.23 -10.48
CA VAL A 150 -10.31 5.29 -11.47
C VAL A 150 -11.52 6.21 -11.28
N PRO A 151 -11.30 7.48 -10.88
CA PRO A 151 -12.41 8.40 -10.62
C PRO A 151 -13.14 8.77 -11.90
N ASN A 152 -14.42 9.09 -11.75
CA ASN A 152 -15.19 9.70 -12.81
C ASN A 152 -14.83 11.20 -12.89
N SER A 153 -14.21 11.62 -14.00
CA SER A 153 -13.78 13.01 -14.19
C SER A 153 -14.92 14.04 -14.19
N ASN A 154 -16.17 13.58 -14.38
CA ASN A 154 -17.35 14.46 -14.33
C ASN A 154 -17.87 14.67 -12.90
N VAL A 155 -17.34 13.98 -11.90
CA VAL A 155 -17.68 14.12 -10.49
C VAL A 155 -16.54 14.87 -9.81
N GLU A 156 -16.77 16.15 -9.51
CA GLU A 156 -15.75 17.07 -8.97
C GLU A 156 -15.00 16.49 -7.77
N ARG A 157 -15.74 16.00 -6.75
CA ARG A 157 -15.13 15.43 -5.53
C ARG A 157 -14.23 14.23 -5.82
N GLN A 158 -14.63 13.34 -6.74
CA GLN A 158 -13.81 12.20 -7.15
C GLN A 158 -12.56 12.67 -7.88
N SER A 159 -12.73 13.65 -8.77
CA SER A 159 -11.64 14.25 -9.53
C SER A 159 -10.61 14.92 -8.63
N GLU A 160 -11.05 15.72 -7.65
CA GLU A 160 -10.14 16.39 -6.70
C GLU A 160 -9.29 15.41 -5.89
N ILE A 161 -9.88 14.29 -5.44
CA ILE A 161 -9.23 13.35 -4.53
C ILE A 161 -8.30 12.40 -5.27
N CYS A 162 -8.76 11.80 -6.37
CA CYS A 162 -8.11 10.64 -6.97
C CYS A 162 -7.66 10.83 -8.43
N MET A 163 -7.92 11.98 -9.07
CA MET A 163 -7.50 12.18 -10.45
C MET A 163 -5.98 12.24 -10.61
N GLN A 164 -5.31 12.86 -9.64
CA GLN A 164 -3.85 13.02 -9.61
C GLN A 164 -3.16 12.14 -8.58
N ASN A 165 -3.93 11.36 -7.82
CA ASN A 165 -3.44 10.48 -6.78
C ASN A 165 -3.83 9.04 -7.09
N ARG A 166 -2.99 8.12 -6.63
CA ARG A 166 -3.34 6.71 -6.65
C ARG A 166 -4.36 6.43 -5.56
N CYS A 167 -5.49 5.85 -5.94
CA CYS A 167 -6.53 5.45 -5.01
C CYS A 167 -6.87 3.96 -5.18
N ALA A 168 -7.15 3.29 -4.06
CA ALA A 168 -7.58 1.91 -4.02
C ALA A 168 -9.06 1.83 -3.64
N LEU A 169 -9.83 1.03 -4.38
CA LEU A 169 -11.19 0.64 -4.04
C LEU A 169 -11.15 -0.66 -3.24
N ILE A 170 -11.88 -0.69 -2.14
CA ILE A 170 -12.01 -1.88 -1.30
C ILE A 170 -13.42 -2.45 -1.48
N SER A 171 -13.49 -3.71 -1.86
CA SER A 171 -14.73 -4.49 -1.89
C SER A 171 -14.60 -5.67 -0.95
N VAL A 172 -15.62 -5.91 -0.13
CA VAL A 172 -15.66 -7.02 0.82
C VAL A 172 -16.79 -7.95 0.47
N PHE A 173 -16.56 -9.24 0.56
CA PHE A 173 -17.56 -10.27 0.29
C PHE A 173 -17.37 -11.51 1.15
N THR A 174 -18.42 -12.27 1.32
CA THR A 174 -18.36 -13.58 1.98
C THR A 174 -17.90 -14.65 1.00
N GLU A 175 -17.58 -15.85 1.52
CA GLU A 175 -17.28 -17.03 0.69
C GLU A 175 -18.43 -17.40 -0.26
N ASP A 176 -19.68 -17.10 0.13
CA ASP A 176 -20.88 -17.32 -0.68
C ASP A 176 -21.14 -16.18 -1.69
N ASN A 177 -20.17 -15.30 -1.93
CA ASN A 177 -20.24 -14.16 -2.84
C ASN A 177 -21.28 -13.09 -2.48
N TYR A 178 -21.66 -12.94 -1.22
CA TYR A 178 -22.42 -11.78 -0.80
C TYR A 178 -21.50 -10.56 -0.76
N ASN A 179 -21.82 -9.53 -1.54
CA ASN A 179 -21.11 -8.25 -1.54
C ASN A 179 -21.67 -7.34 -0.46
N PHE A 180 -20.79 -6.80 0.36
CA PHE A 180 -21.14 -5.77 1.33
C PHE A 180 -21.45 -4.44 0.63
N SER A 181 -22.35 -3.67 1.21
CA SER A 181 -22.82 -2.41 0.62
C SER A 181 -21.79 -1.29 0.72
N ILE A 182 -20.80 -1.45 1.59
CA ILE A 182 -19.75 -0.46 1.83
C ILE A 182 -18.55 -0.73 0.92
N GLU A 183 -18.22 0.27 0.11
CA GLU A 183 -17.08 0.24 -0.82
C GLU A 183 -16.21 1.48 -0.60
N PRO A 184 -15.33 1.47 0.42
CA PRO A 184 -14.48 2.62 0.71
C PRO A 184 -13.37 2.77 -0.34
N VAL A 185 -12.98 4.03 -0.56
CA VAL A 185 -11.84 4.40 -1.40
C VAL A 185 -10.72 4.93 -0.50
N ILE A 186 -9.52 4.43 -0.68
CA ILE A 186 -8.32 4.87 0.04
C ILE A 186 -7.45 5.71 -0.90
N ASN A 187 -7.16 6.95 -0.53
CA ASN A 187 -6.10 7.71 -1.17
C ASN A 187 -4.74 7.21 -0.65
N LEU A 188 -3.99 6.52 -1.49
CA LEU A 188 -2.73 5.89 -1.11
C LEU A 188 -1.61 6.88 -0.80
N MET A 189 -1.72 8.12 -1.28
CA MET A 189 -0.75 9.19 -0.97
C MET A 189 -0.90 9.72 0.45
N SER A 190 -2.13 9.84 0.94
CA SER A 190 -2.44 10.40 2.27
C SER A 190 -2.79 9.36 3.31
N GLY A 191 -3.17 8.15 2.90
CA GLY A 191 -3.77 7.13 3.76
C GLY A 191 -5.21 7.44 4.18
N GLN A 192 -5.84 8.48 3.61
CA GLN A 192 -7.19 8.87 3.96
C GLN A 192 -8.22 7.93 3.30
N ILE A 193 -9.24 7.56 4.09
CA ILE A 193 -10.34 6.67 3.69
C ILE A 193 -11.60 7.50 3.47
N TYR A 194 -12.32 7.22 2.40
CA TYR A 194 -13.57 7.85 2.00
C TYR A 194 -14.65 6.79 1.81
N PHE A 195 -15.78 6.95 2.46
CA PHE A 195 -16.89 5.99 2.43
C PHE A 195 -18.01 6.36 1.44
N ASP A 196 -17.94 7.51 0.82
CA ASP A 196 -19.01 8.11 0.03
C ASP A 196 -18.60 8.53 -1.39
N LEU A 197 -17.45 8.05 -1.89
CA LEU A 197 -16.96 8.43 -3.22
C LEU A 197 -17.55 7.57 -4.37
N VAL A 198 -18.01 6.37 -4.08
CA VAL A 198 -18.47 5.40 -5.11
C VAL A 198 -19.96 5.56 -5.42
N ARG A 199 -20.69 6.34 -4.63
CA ARG A 199 -22.15 6.55 -4.76
C ARG A 199 -22.50 7.78 -5.57
#